data_8743828fa8d0808cd241e0a452dfba4e
#
_entry.id   8743828fa8d0808cd241e0a452dfba4e
#
_cell.length_a   1.000
_cell.length_b   1.000
_cell.length_c   1.000
_cell.angle_alpha   90.00
_cell.angle_beta   90.00
_cell.angle_gamma   90.00
#
_symmetry.space_group_name_H-M   'P 1'
#
loop_
_entity.id
_entity.type
_entity.pdbx_description
1 polymer ?
#
loop_
_entity_poly.entity_id
_entity_poly.type
_entity_poly.pdbx_seq_one_letter_code
_entity_poly.pdbx_strand_id
1 'polypeptide(L)'
;MIAAGLLASAAIPALAQQPALVGDPAEAHKKIAMCEGCHGIPGYKTAYPQVYPVPKLGGQSATYLSNALHAYKAGQRSHPSMRGIAASLSDKDIADLAAYYSAGHK
;
A
#
# COMPACT_ATOMS: atom_id res chain seq x y z
N MET A 1 10.98 53.44 31.80
CA MET A 1 11.49 52.77 30.60
C MET A 1 10.82 51.40 30.47
N ILE A 2 9.90 51.27 29.55
CA ILE A 2 9.16 49.99 29.32
C ILE A 2 9.80 49.39 28.09
N ALA A 3 10.47 48.23 28.27
CA ALA A 3 11.01 47.46 27.15
C ALA A 3 9.90 46.58 26.56
N ALA A 4 9.49 46.91 25.34
CA ALA A 4 8.56 46.08 24.57
C ALA A 4 9.32 44.92 23.96
N GLY A 5 9.11 43.70 24.47
CA GLY A 5 9.63 42.47 23.88
C GLY A 5 8.83 42.11 22.64
N LEU A 6 9.46 42.13 21.47
CA LEU A 6 8.90 41.56 20.25
C LEU A 6 8.98 40.02 20.33
N LEU A 7 7.84 39.38 20.48
CA LEU A 7 7.70 37.95 20.28
C LEU A 7 7.67 37.66 18.76
N ALA A 8 8.78 37.17 18.24
CA ALA A 8 8.84 36.69 16.87
C ALA A 8 8.11 35.31 16.80
N SER A 9 6.91 35.30 16.25
CA SER A 9 6.23 34.06 15.90
C SER A 9 6.94 33.37 14.72
N ALA A 10 7.66 32.29 15.02
CA ALA A 10 8.22 31.44 13.99
C ALA A 10 7.07 30.69 13.34
N ALA A 11 6.71 31.04 12.11
CA ALA A 11 5.79 30.25 11.29
C ALA A 11 6.48 28.94 10.91
N ILE A 12 6.00 27.83 11.45
CA ILE A 12 6.42 26.49 11.02
C ILE A 12 5.84 26.29 9.63
N PRO A 13 6.65 26.03 8.58
CA PRO A 13 6.10 25.71 7.27
C PRO A 13 5.27 24.43 7.39
N ALA A 14 3.98 24.51 7.08
CA ALA A 14 3.16 23.34 6.93
C ALA A 14 3.78 22.49 5.81
N LEU A 15 4.26 21.28 6.16
CA LEU A 15 4.67 20.30 5.17
C LEU A 15 3.47 20.05 4.27
N ALA A 16 3.54 20.51 3.03
CA ALA A 16 2.52 20.23 2.03
C ALA A 16 2.43 18.71 1.87
N GLN A 17 1.33 18.12 2.32
CA GLN A 17 1.05 16.70 2.05
C GLN A 17 0.94 16.54 0.55
N GLN A 18 1.80 15.69 -0.03
CA GLN A 18 1.66 15.34 -1.44
C GLN A 18 0.30 14.66 -1.63
N PRO A 19 -0.47 15.06 -2.67
CA PRO A 19 -1.73 14.39 -2.95
C PRO A 19 -1.47 12.90 -3.16
N ALA A 20 -2.32 12.05 -2.56
CA ALA A 20 -2.24 10.61 -2.75
C ALA A 20 -2.35 10.29 -4.26
N LEU A 21 -1.53 9.36 -4.76
CA LEU A 21 -1.61 8.89 -6.12
C LEU A 21 -2.98 8.28 -6.37
N VAL A 22 -3.65 8.72 -7.43
CA VAL A 22 -4.90 8.12 -7.88
C VAL A 22 -4.57 6.87 -8.68
N GLY A 23 -5.06 5.71 -8.22
CA GLY A 23 -4.87 4.45 -8.91
C GLY A 23 -5.81 4.28 -10.10
N ASP A 24 -5.34 3.62 -11.14
CA ASP A 24 -6.12 3.22 -12.29
C ASP A 24 -6.32 1.71 -12.29
N PRO A 25 -7.55 1.20 -12.06
CA PRO A 25 -7.81 -0.24 -12.06
C PRO A 25 -7.45 -0.92 -13.40
N ALA A 26 -7.56 -0.22 -14.52
CA ALA A 26 -7.22 -0.76 -15.82
C ALA A 26 -5.70 -1.04 -15.97
N GLU A 27 -4.87 -0.19 -15.39
CA GLU A 27 -3.42 -0.37 -15.40
C GLU A 27 -2.97 -1.52 -14.49
N ALA A 28 -3.77 -1.87 -13.48
CA ALA A 28 -3.47 -2.98 -12.57
C ALA A 28 -3.36 -4.33 -13.31
N HIS A 29 -4.07 -4.51 -14.43
CA HIS A 29 -4.01 -5.74 -15.24
C HIS A 29 -2.60 -6.14 -15.68
N LYS A 30 -1.69 -5.20 -15.76
CA LYS A 30 -0.28 -5.45 -16.07
C LYS A 30 0.47 -6.14 -14.93
N LYS A 31 -0.08 -6.10 -13.72
CA LYS A 31 0.58 -6.57 -12.48
C LYS A 31 -0.18 -7.64 -11.72
N ILE A 32 -1.47 -7.83 -11.96
CA ILE A 32 -2.32 -8.72 -11.16
C ILE A 32 -1.88 -10.20 -11.19
N ALA A 33 -1.20 -10.64 -12.24
CA ALA A 33 -0.74 -12.03 -12.34
C ALA A 33 0.13 -12.44 -11.13
N MET A 34 0.93 -11.50 -10.60
CA MET A 34 1.74 -11.76 -9.41
C MET A 34 0.89 -11.97 -8.14
N CYS A 35 -0.29 -11.39 -8.12
CA CYS A 35 -1.22 -11.47 -6.99
C CYS A 35 -2.11 -12.70 -7.10
N GLU A 36 -2.67 -12.93 -8.28
CA GLU A 36 -3.62 -14.02 -8.55
C GLU A 36 -3.04 -15.41 -8.34
N GLY A 37 -1.75 -15.58 -8.54
CA GLY A 37 -1.07 -16.86 -8.34
C GLY A 37 -1.24 -17.42 -6.93
N CYS A 38 -1.50 -16.56 -5.95
CA CYS A 38 -1.81 -16.93 -4.57
C CYS A 38 -3.20 -16.44 -4.15
N HIS A 39 -3.47 -15.16 -4.32
CA HIS A 39 -4.71 -14.54 -3.84
C HIS A 39 -5.94 -14.85 -4.70
N GLY A 40 -5.76 -15.33 -5.91
CA GLY A 40 -6.85 -15.72 -6.80
C GLY A 40 -7.38 -17.16 -6.59
N ILE A 41 -6.78 -17.91 -5.69
CA ILE A 41 -7.15 -19.32 -5.43
C ILE A 41 -7.93 -19.41 -4.11
N PRO A 42 -9.24 -19.75 -4.15
CA PRO A 42 -10.03 -19.88 -2.94
C PRO A 42 -9.42 -20.89 -1.96
N GLY A 43 -9.30 -20.51 -0.69
CA GLY A 43 -8.79 -21.39 0.36
C GLY A 43 -7.31 -21.75 0.26
N TYR A 44 -6.54 -21.07 -0.59
CA TYR A 44 -5.13 -21.36 -0.77
C TYR A 44 -4.32 -21.07 0.51
N LYS A 45 -3.41 -21.98 0.82
CA LYS A 45 -2.44 -21.84 1.91
C LYS A 45 -1.04 -22.05 1.35
N THR A 46 -0.12 -21.19 1.74
CA THR A 46 1.31 -21.41 1.46
C THR A 46 1.84 -22.55 2.34
N ALA A 47 2.78 -23.34 1.82
CA ALA A 47 3.44 -24.39 2.58
C ALA A 47 4.81 -23.98 3.14
N TYR A 48 5.45 -23.00 2.54
CA TYR A 48 6.80 -22.57 2.87
C TYR A 48 6.91 -21.04 2.88
N PRO A 49 7.64 -20.43 3.81
CA PRO A 49 8.36 -21.05 4.94
C PRO A 49 7.45 -21.56 6.06
N GLN A 50 6.19 -21.19 6.02
CA GLN A 50 5.16 -21.60 7.00
C GLN A 50 3.85 -21.86 6.28
N VAL A 51 3.02 -22.71 6.84
CA VAL A 51 1.63 -22.86 6.39
C VAL A 51 0.87 -21.58 6.79
N TYR A 52 0.47 -20.81 5.79
CA TYR A 52 -0.20 -19.53 6.02
C TYR A 52 -1.39 -19.35 5.08
N PRO A 53 -2.60 -19.05 5.61
CA PRO A 53 -3.75 -18.76 4.76
C PRO A 53 -3.52 -17.48 3.96
N VAL A 54 -3.70 -17.58 2.64
CA VAL A 54 -3.59 -16.41 1.75
C VAL A 54 -4.89 -15.61 1.82
N PRO A 55 -4.87 -14.34 2.22
CA PRO A 55 -6.09 -13.57 2.38
C PRO A 55 -6.74 -13.21 1.05
N LYS A 56 -8.07 -13.07 1.08
CA LYS A 56 -8.85 -12.50 0.00
C LYS A 56 -8.61 -10.99 -0.08
N LEU A 57 -8.37 -10.47 -1.27
CA LEU A 57 -8.11 -9.05 -1.49
C LEU A 57 -9.36 -8.27 -1.92
N GLY A 58 -10.21 -8.87 -2.73
CA GLY A 58 -11.39 -8.22 -3.28
C GLY A 58 -12.32 -7.65 -2.22
N GLY A 59 -12.71 -6.39 -2.39
CA GLY A 59 -13.59 -5.68 -1.46
C GLY A 59 -12.90 -5.04 -0.25
N GLN A 60 -11.57 -5.16 -0.12
CA GLN A 60 -10.82 -4.46 0.92
C GLN A 60 -10.65 -2.98 0.56
N SER A 61 -10.51 -2.11 1.56
CA SER A 61 -10.33 -0.67 1.29
C SER A 61 -9.03 -0.40 0.54
N ALA A 62 -9.08 0.57 -0.39
CA ALA A 62 -7.90 0.98 -1.16
C ALA A 62 -6.79 1.51 -0.24
N THR A 63 -7.15 2.27 0.78
CA THR A 63 -6.20 2.79 1.77
C THR A 63 -5.49 1.67 2.50
N TYR A 64 -6.24 0.66 2.96
CA TYR A 64 -5.65 -0.50 3.64
C TYR A 64 -4.70 -1.27 2.72
N LEU A 65 -5.14 -1.56 1.49
CA LEU A 65 -4.32 -2.30 0.51
C LEU A 65 -3.03 -1.54 0.18
N SER A 66 -3.13 -0.24 -0.05
CA SER A 66 -1.97 0.61 -0.32
C SER A 66 -1.00 0.61 0.86
N ASN A 67 -1.50 0.84 2.08
CA ASN A 67 -0.66 0.86 3.28
C ASN A 67 0.00 -0.49 3.54
N ALA A 68 -0.71 -1.60 3.33
CA ALA A 68 -0.15 -2.94 3.49
C ALA A 68 0.98 -3.22 2.50
N LEU A 69 0.80 -2.89 1.22
CA LEU A 69 1.82 -3.07 0.20
C LEU A 69 3.05 -2.19 0.46
N HIS A 70 2.86 -0.94 0.86
CA HIS A 70 3.97 -0.07 1.26
C HIS A 70 4.71 -0.60 2.48
N ALA A 71 3.98 -1.13 3.47
CA ALA A 71 4.59 -1.71 4.67
C ALA A 71 5.45 -2.95 4.35
N TYR A 72 4.99 -3.81 3.45
CA TYR A 72 5.80 -4.93 2.95
C TYR A 72 7.04 -4.46 2.20
N LYS A 73 6.87 -3.47 1.31
CA LYS A 73 7.97 -2.89 0.54
C LYS A 73 9.04 -2.28 1.43
N ALA A 74 8.63 -1.58 2.48
CA ALA A 74 9.54 -0.95 3.45
C ALA A 74 10.12 -1.93 4.49
N GLY A 75 9.68 -3.18 4.52
CA GLY A 75 10.08 -4.16 5.51
C GLY A 75 9.45 -3.99 6.88
N GLN A 76 8.42 -3.15 7.01
CA GLN A 76 7.69 -2.92 8.25
C GLN A 76 6.67 -4.01 8.57
N ARG A 77 6.26 -4.77 7.56
CA ARG A 77 5.38 -5.92 7.68
C ARG A 77 6.12 -7.17 7.19
N SER A 78 6.10 -8.23 8.00
CA SER A 78 6.90 -9.43 7.78
C SER A 78 6.09 -10.53 7.09
N HIS A 79 6.41 -10.79 5.85
CA HIS A 79 6.01 -11.97 5.10
C HIS A 79 6.94 -12.07 3.88
N PRO A 80 7.85 -13.06 3.82
CA PRO A 80 8.89 -13.09 2.79
C PRO A 80 8.38 -13.01 1.36
N SER A 81 7.33 -13.75 1.03
CA SER A 81 6.75 -13.74 -0.32
C SER A 81 6.15 -12.38 -0.66
N MET A 82 5.38 -11.79 0.25
CA MET A 82 4.78 -10.47 0.03
C MET A 82 5.82 -9.37 -0.01
N ARG A 83 6.87 -9.46 0.79
CA ARG A 83 7.98 -8.51 0.72
C ARG A 83 8.66 -8.54 -0.64
N GLY A 84 8.91 -9.73 -1.19
CA GLY A 84 9.49 -9.88 -2.52
C GLY A 84 8.61 -9.32 -3.63
N ILE A 85 7.31 -9.58 -3.58
CA ILE A 85 6.34 -9.02 -4.53
C ILE A 85 6.29 -7.50 -4.43
N ALA A 86 6.10 -6.97 -3.23
CA ALA A 86 5.96 -5.53 -3.01
C ALA A 86 7.22 -4.74 -3.37
N ALA A 87 8.41 -5.33 -3.21
CA ALA A 87 9.69 -4.72 -3.57
C ALA A 87 9.76 -4.37 -5.06
N SER A 88 9.08 -5.12 -5.92
CA SER A 88 9.05 -4.90 -7.36
C SER A 88 8.04 -3.84 -7.82
N LEU A 89 7.19 -3.36 -6.93
CA LEU A 89 6.10 -2.44 -7.26
C LEU A 89 6.55 -0.99 -7.10
N SER A 90 6.19 -0.15 -8.06
CA SER A 90 6.26 1.31 -7.90
C SER A 90 5.08 1.82 -7.05
N ASP A 91 5.16 3.06 -6.59
CA ASP A 91 4.05 3.71 -5.89
C ASP A 91 2.78 3.76 -6.76
N LYS A 92 2.96 3.97 -8.06
CA LYS A 92 1.85 3.94 -9.03
C LYS A 92 1.25 2.54 -9.16
N ASP A 93 2.07 1.51 -9.25
CA ASP A 93 1.60 0.11 -9.28
C ASP A 93 0.77 -0.22 -8.03
N ILE A 94 1.22 0.21 -6.86
CA ILE A 94 0.51 0.01 -5.60
C ILE A 94 -0.85 0.72 -5.62
N ALA A 95 -0.89 1.97 -6.10
CA ALA A 95 -2.14 2.71 -6.21
C ALA A 95 -3.12 2.03 -7.18
N ASP A 96 -2.64 1.55 -8.32
CA ASP A 96 -3.45 0.86 -9.33
C ASP A 96 -4.03 -0.46 -8.79
N LEU A 97 -3.20 -1.25 -8.12
CA LEU A 97 -3.62 -2.52 -7.51
C LEU A 97 -4.62 -2.28 -6.37
N ALA A 98 -4.40 -1.27 -5.54
CA ALA A 98 -5.33 -0.91 -4.49
C ALA A 98 -6.70 -0.48 -5.05
N ALA A 99 -6.72 0.29 -6.13
CA ALA A 99 -7.95 0.67 -6.81
C ALA A 99 -8.68 -0.53 -7.42
N TYR A 100 -7.94 -1.43 -8.04
CA TYR A 100 -8.48 -2.64 -8.66
C TYR A 100 -9.17 -3.56 -7.64
N TYR A 101 -8.46 -3.93 -6.59
CA TYR A 101 -9.01 -4.86 -5.60
C TYR A 101 -10.09 -4.23 -4.71
N SER A 102 -10.00 -2.94 -4.40
CA SER A 102 -11.02 -2.26 -3.61
C SER A 102 -12.37 -2.17 -4.33
N ALA A 103 -12.37 -2.23 -5.67
CA ALA A 103 -13.59 -2.28 -6.48
C ALA A 103 -14.28 -3.67 -6.46
N GLY A 104 -13.75 -4.65 -5.73
CA GLY A 104 -14.34 -5.97 -5.57
C GLY A 104 -13.83 -7.03 -6.56
N HIS A 105 -12.83 -6.72 -7.37
CA HIS A 105 -12.19 -7.72 -8.23
C HIS A 105 -11.48 -8.79 -7.41
N LYS A 106 -11.54 -10.01 -7.89
CA LYS A 106 -10.94 -11.17 -7.21
C LYS A 106 -9.52 -11.40 -7.68
#